data_17deceece62847e7acde664ef157f3a0
#
_entry.id   17deceece62847e7acde664ef157f3a0
#
_cell.length_a   1.000
_cell.length_b   1.000
_cell.length_c   1.000
_cell.angle_alpha   90.00
_cell.angle_beta   90.00
_cell.angle_gamma   90.00
#
_symmetry.space_group_name_H-M   'P 1'
#
loop_
_entity.id
_entity.type
_entity.pdbx_description
1 polymer ?
#
loop_
_entity_poly.entity_id
_entity_poly.type
_entity_poly.pdbx_seq_one_letter_code
_entity_poly.pdbx_strand_id
1 'polypeptide(L)'
;MKHEEKKGTVSIELVESSLALSRRRGVDDASLLAQAGIAGALLAQPNARVSARQYGALWNAIARALDDEFFGQDSHPMRCGSFIAMSQAALTARNGLRALARAVNFMHCVLDDLHAQLDASAERVRLRFVHRNSANPPEMFAYATYFVIVYGLTCWLIGRRIPLLHASFRCGEPRAVHEYRLMFCDDMRFDEPDSYVDFDPAFAALPIVQTAQTLKPFLRDAPASFIVKYRNPHALGERVRARARCRPPRGRPRARSPRGCTWPRRRCGAS
;
A
#
# COMPACT_ATOMS: atom_id res chain seq x y z
N MET A 1 -22.64 2.07 -5.08
CA MET A 1 -22.27 3.37 -4.46
C MET A 1 -21.30 3.29 -3.27
N LYS A 2 -21.32 2.27 -2.39
CA LYS A 2 -20.45 2.19 -1.19
C LYS A 2 -18.95 1.95 -1.44
N HIS A 3 -18.48 1.64 -2.64
CA HIS A 3 -17.06 1.33 -2.91
C HIS A 3 -16.24 2.52 -3.44
N GLU A 4 -16.86 3.56 -3.94
CA GLU A 4 -16.16 4.77 -4.40
C GLU A 4 -15.81 5.74 -3.26
N GLU A 5 -16.60 5.76 -2.20
CA GLU A 5 -16.35 6.60 -1.01
C GLU A 5 -15.08 6.23 -0.23
N LYS A 6 -14.59 5.00 -0.36
CA LYS A 6 -13.34 4.56 0.32
C LYS A 6 -12.05 4.95 -0.42
N LYS A 7 -12.15 5.37 -1.68
CA LYS A 7 -10.98 5.87 -2.43
C LYS A 7 -10.50 7.19 -1.84
N GLY A 8 -9.25 7.21 -1.40
CA GLY A 8 -8.63 8.44 -0.90
C GLY A 8 -8.88 8.74 0.57
N THR A 9 -9.39 7.79 1.35
CA THR A 9 -9.63 7.96 2.79
C THR A 9 -8.90 6.88 3.61
N VAL A 10 -8.64 7.19 4.88
CA VAL A 10 -7.99 6.34 5.87
C VAL A 10 -8.98 6.09 7.00
N SER A 11 -9.03 4.87 7.55
CA SER A 11 -9.94 4.55 8.66
C SER A 11 -9.54 5.26 9.93
N ILE A 12 -10.52 5.50 10.80
CA ILE A 12 -10.29 6.09 12.11
C ILE A 12 -9.42 5.18 13.01
N GLU A 13 -9.45 3.87 12.78
CA GLU A 13 -8.62 2.90 13.51
C GLU A 13 -7.11 3.12 13.27
N LEU A 14 -6.71 3.51 12.06
CA LEU A 14 -5.31 3.86 11.77
C LEU A 14 -4.94 5.24 12.37
N VAL A 15 -5.89 6.17 12.43
CA VAL A 15 -5.71 7.43 13.17
C VAL A 15 -5.47 7.15 14.65
N GLU A 16 -6.28 6.28 15.24
CA GLU A 16 -6.16 5.89 16.65
C GLU A 16 -4.84 5.17 16.94
N SER A 17 -4.41 4.27 16.04
CA SER A 17 -3.10 3.61 16.16
C SER A 17 -1.94 4.61 16.16
N SER A 18 -2.01 5.65 15.33
CA SER A 18 -1.00 6.71 15.29
C SER A 18 -0.98 7.53 16.57
N LEU A 19 -2.15 7.89 17.11
CA LEU A 19 -2.29 8.68 18.35
C LEU A 19 -1.88 7.88 19.59
N ALA A 20 -2.14 6.59 19.63
CA ALA A 20 -1.76 5.74 20.77
C ALA A 20 -0.25 5.80 21.06
N LEU A 21 0.57 5.91 20.02
CA LEU A 21 2.03 6.03 20.16
C LEU A 21 2.45 7.39 20.70
N SER A 22 1.86 8.48 20.20
CA SER A 22 2.15 9.84 20.69
C SER A 22 1.68 10.04 22.13
N ARG A 23 0.55 9.45 22.54
CA ARG A 23 0.09 9.46 23.95
C ARG A 23 1.10 8.82 24.91
N ARG A 24 1.72 7.69 24.52
CA ARG A 24 2.78 7.05 25.32
C ARG A 24 3.97 7.96 25.59
N ARG A 25 4.15 8.98 24.77
CA ARG A 25 5.20 10.00 24.88
C ARG A 25 4.69 11.32 25.46
N GLY A 26 3.45 11.37 25.96
CA GLY A 26 2.86 12.53 26.62
C GLY A 26 2.38 13.64 25.69
N VAL A 27 2.22 13.37 24.39
CA VAL A 27 1.71 14.37 23.43
C VAL A 27 0.18 14.38 23.47
N ASP A 28 -0.39 15.60 23.48
CA ASP A 28 -1.85 15.79 23.52
C ASP A 28 -2.51 15.55 22.16
N ASP A 29 -3.48 14.64 22.13
CA ASP A 29 -4.23 14.31 20.94
C ASP A 29 -5.03 15.47 20.38
N ALA A 30 -5.63 16.29 21.23
CA ALA A 30 -6.49 17.39 20.78
C ALA A 30 -5.70 18.40 19.92
N SER A 31 -4.47 18.68 20.33
CA SER A 31 -3.54 19.54 19.57
C SER A 31 -3.17 18.91 18.22
N LEU A 32 -2.86 17.61 18.19
CA LEU A 32 -2.49 16.91 16.96
C LEU A 32 -3.67 16.84 15.97
N LEU A 33 -4.86 16.51 16.46
CA LEU A 33 -6.08 16.43 15.67
C LEU A 33 -6.48 17.80 15.10
N ALA A 34 -6.36 18.86 15.91
CA ALA A 34 -6.64 20.22 15.45
C ALA A 34 -5.70 20.64 14.31
N GLN A 35 -4.38 20.35 14.42
CA GLN A 35 -3.41 20.63 13.36
C GLN A 35 -3.72 19.86 12.07
N ALA A 36 -4.30 18.64 12.19
CA ALA A 36 -4.69 17.80 11.07
C ALA A 36 -6.07 18.14 10.48
N GLY A 37 -6.83 19.04 11.12
CA GLY A 37 -8.22 19.32 10.74
C GLY A 37 -9.14 18.10 10.89
N ILE A 38 -8.89 17.25 11.90
CA ILE A 38 -9.69 16.08 12.23
C ILE A 38 -10.54 16.41 13.45
N ALA A 39 -11.87 16.28 13.33
CA ALA A 39 -12.76 16.46 14.47
C ALA A 39 -12.57 15.32 15.48
N GLY A 40 -12.28 15.63 16.76
CA GLY A 40 -12.05 14.60 17.80
C GLY A 40 -13.25 13.67 18.00
N ALA A 41 -14.48 14.13 17.77
CA ALA A 41 -15.69 13.30 17.82
C ALA A 41 -15.67 12.10 16.83
N LEU A 42 -14.83 12.13 15.79
CA LEU A 42 -14.70 11.02 14.85
C LEU A 42 -14.02 9.80 15.49
N LEU A 43 -13.20 9.98 16.53
CA LEU A 43 -12.55 8.88 17.24
C LEU A 43 -13.54 7.91 17.88
N ALA A 44 -14.71 8.42 18.28
CA ALA A 44 -15.79 7.60 18.85
C ALA A 44 -16.65 6.87 17.81
N GLN A 45 -16.36 7.04 16.52
CA GLN A 45 -17.14 6.48 15.42
C GLN A 45 -16.37 5.37 14.69
N PRO A 46 -16.61 4.07 14.96
CA PRO A 46 -15.79 2.96 14.45
C PRO A 46 -15.64 2.89 12.92
N ASN A 47 -16.64 3.39 12.19
CA ASN A 47 -16.63 3.40 10.71
C ASN A 47 -16.22 4.75 10.11
N ALA A 48 -15.82 5.71 10.95
CA ALA A 48 -15.40 7.01 10.47
C ALA A 48 -14.11 6.91 9.64
N ARG A 49 -13.98 7.84 8.73
CA ARG A 49 -12.82 7.92 7.83
C ARG A 49 -12.38 9.36 7.68
N VAL A 50 -11.08 9.56 7.54
CA VAL A 50 -10.48 10.86 7.26
C VAL A 50 -9.88 10.85 5.85
N SER A 51 -9.73 12.02 5.24
CA SER A 51 -9.05 12.13 3.97
C SER A 51 -7.55 11.81 4.12
N ALA A 52 -6.91 11.38 3.05
CA ALA A 52 -5.47 11.18 3.05
C ALA A 52 -4.68 12.44 3.40
N ARG A 53 -5.21 13.61 3.03
CA ARG A 53 -4.61 14.89 3.37
C ARG A 53 -4.64 15.13 4.88
N GLN A 54 -5.78 14.87 5.53
CA GLN A 54 -5.90 14.97 6.98
C GLN A 54 -4.98 13.97 7.70
N TYR A 55 -4.95 12.71 7.23
CA TYR A 55 -4.06 11.71 7.82
C TYR A 55 -2.58 12.05 7.60
N GLY A 56 -2.21 12.55 6.43
CA GLY A 56 -0.85 13.03 6.17
C GLY A 56 -0.47 14.25 7.03
N ALA A 57 -1.42 15.15 7.28
CA ALA A 57 -1.21 16.27 8.20
C ALA A 57 -1.02 15.79 9.65
N LEU A 58 -1.80 14.78 10.09
CA LEU A 58 -1.64 14.15 11.40
C LEU A 58 -0.27 13.48 11.52
N TRP A 59 0.13 12.69 10.52
CA TRP A 59 1.46 12.08 10.46
C TRP A 59 2.56 13.11 10.68
N ASN A 60 2.52 14.20 9.92
CA ASN A 60 3.50 15.26 10.03
C ASN A 60 3.45 16.01 11.37
N ALA A 61 2.26 16.14 11.98
CA ALA A 61 2.12 16.75 13.31
C ALA A 61 2.76 15.87 14.39
N ILE A 62 2.50 14.56 14.36
CA ILE A 62 3.09 13.60 15.30
C ILE A 62 4.61 13.55 15.10
N ALA A 63 5.09 13.43 13.85
CA ALA A 63 6.50 13.36 13.55
C ALA A 63 7.25 14.60 14.09
N ARG A 64 6.70 15.79 13.93
CA ARG A 64 7.30 17.02 14.48
C ARG A 64 7.25 17.08 16.01
N ALA A 65 6.14 16.63 16.62
CA ALA A 65 6.00 16.65 18.07
C ALA A 65 6.99 15.70 18.77
N LEU A 66 7.31 14.58 18.12
CA LEU A 66 8.23 13.57 18.65
C LEU A 66 9.67 13.73 18.14
N ASP A 67 9.92 14.59 17.14
CA ASP A 67 11.12 14.57 16.28
C ASP A 67 11.41 13.18 15.73
N ASP A 68 10.36 12.47 15.31
CA ASP A 68 10.44 11.08 14.88
C ASP A 68 9.43 10.73 13.79
N GLU A 69 9.89 10.49 12.55
CA GLU A 69 9.07 10.11 11.40
C GLU A 69 8.56 8.66 11.49
N PHE A 70 9.05 7.88 12.47
CA PHE A 70 8.62 6.51 12.75
C PHE A 70 7.71 6.38 13.98
N PHE A 71 7.26 7.50 14.55
CA PHE A 71 6.28 7.58 15.65
C PHE A 71 6.70 6.97 16.99
N GLY A 72 7.97 6.87 17.28
CA GLY A 72 8.47 6.25 18.51
C GLY A 72 8.30 4.74 18.55
N GLN A 73 8.21 4.09 17.39
CA GLN A 73 8.04 2.63 17.28
C GLN A 73 9.37 1.86 17.31
N ASP A 74 10.48 2.58 17.35
CA ASP A 74 11.83 2.03 17.46
C ASP A 74 12.52 2.65 18.67
N SER A 75 13.55 2.01 19.20
CA SER A 75 14.34 2.56 20.30
C SER A 75 15.15 3.78 19.89
N HIS A 76 15.51 3.87 18.61
CA HIS A 76 16.15 5.03 18.02
C HIS A 76 15.14 5.85 17.18
N PRO A 77 15.01 7.17 17.42
CA PRO A 77 14.08 7.99 16.66
C PRO A 77 14.56 8.21 15.22
N MET A 78 13.69 7.96 14.25
CA MET A 78 13.89 8.39 12.88
C MET A 78 13.64 9.89 12.76
N ARG A 79 14.65 10.70 13.02
CA ARG A 79 14.52 12.17 13.12
C ARG A 79 13.88 12.80 11.89
N CYS A 80 13.15 13.90 12.11
CA CYS A 80 12.54 14.68 11.04
C CYS A 80 13.58 15.10 9.98
N GLY A 81 13.27 14.86 8.72
CA GLY A 81 14.18 15.04 7.57
C GLY A 81 14.83 13.75 7.07
N SER A 82 14.70 12.64 7.79
CA SER A 82 15.23 11.33 7.37
C SER A 82 14.58 10.86 6.06
N PHE A 83 13.26 11.03 5.91
CA PHE A 83 12.57 10.70 4.66
C PHE A 83 13.07 11.53 3.48
N ILE A 84 13.39 12.80 3.70
CA ILE A 84 13.96 13.68 2.67
C ILE A 84 15.33 13.15 2.23
N ALA A 85 16.23 12.87 3.19
CA ALA A 85 17.57 12.34 2.92
C ALA A 85 17.51 10.98 2.21
N MET A 86 16.64 10.07 2.66
CA MET A 86 16.40 8.77 2.03
C MET A 86 15.93 8.93 0.59
N SER A 87 15.00 9.85 0.35
CA SER A 87 14.45 10.12 -0.99
C SER A 87 15.53 10.64 -1.95
N GLN A 88 16.41 11.53 -1.48
CA GLN A 88 17.55 12.03 -2.23
C GLN A 88 18.54 10.91 -2.56
N ALA A 89 18.88 10.07 -1.59
CA ALA A 89 19.77 8.93 -1.79
C ALA A 89 19.21 7.90 -2.79
N ALA A 90 17.89 7.65 -2.75
CA ALA A 90 17.24 6.69 -3.64
C ALA A 90 17.04 7.22 -5.06
N LEU A 91 16.94 8.55 -5.26
CA LEU A 91 16.66 9.17 -6.56
C LEU A 91 17.68 8.82 -7.64
N THR A 92 18.95 8.64 -7.27
CA THR A 92 20.04 8.32 -8.19
C THR A 92 20.22 6.83 -8.45
N ALA A 93 19.27 5.99 -8.03
CA ALA A 93 19.31 4.56 -8.29
C ALA A 93 19.09 4.27 -9.79
N ARG A 94 19.67 3.16 -10.28
CA ARG A 94 19.52 2.79 -11.71
C ARG A 94 18.12 2.24 -12.02
N ASN A 95 17.51 1.54 -11.08
CA ASN A 95 16.25 0.84 -11.26
C ASN A 95 15.51 0.66 -9.93
N GLY A 96 14.28 0.11 -10.01
CA GLY A 96 13.40 -0.07 -8.87
C GLY A 96 14.00 -0.91 -7.73
N LEU A 97 14.68 -2.02 -8.05
CA LEU A 97 15.32 -2.86 -7.03
C LEU A 97 16.41 -2.10 -6.29
N ARG A 98 17.25 -1.37 -7.00
CA ARG A 98 18.32 -0.56 -6.38
C ARG A 98 17.76 0.61 -5.58
N ALA A 99 16.63 1.19 -6.00
CA ALA A 99 15.94 2.22 -5.23
C ALA A 99 15.40 1.66 -3.90
N LEU A 100 14.73 0.51 -3.95
CA LEU A 100 14.23 -0.17 -2.76
C LEU A 100 15.39 -0.55 -1.82
N ALA A 101 16.48 -1.12 -2.36
CA ALA A 101 17.65 -1.49 -1.58
C ALA A 101 18.30 -0.28 -0.87
N ARG A 102 18.36 0.88 -1.54
CA ARG A 102 18.87 2.12 -0.91
C ARG A 102 17.96 2.63 0.18
N ALA A 103 16.64 2.58 -0.03
CA ALA A 103 15.68 2.96 1.00
C ALA A 103 15.78 2.05 2.23
N VAL A 104 15.85 0.72 2.02
CA VAL A 104 16.04 -0.26 3.11
C VAL A 104 17.35 -0.03 3.85
N ASN A 105 18.47 0.18 3.12
CA ASN A 105 19.76 0.46 3.75
C ASN A 105 19.75 1.77 4.55
N PHE A 106 19.01 2.77 4.07
CA PHE A 106 18.85 4.01 4.83
C PHE A 106 18.08 3.78 6.14
N MET A 107 17.01 2.97 6.09
CA MET A 107 16.28 2.60 7.32
C MET A 107 17.16 1.89 8.32
N HIS A 108 18.13 1.08 7.88
CA HIS A 108 19.15 0.45 8.77
C HIS A 108 20.07 1.48 9.45
N CYS A 109 20.24 2.67 8.87
CA CYS A 109 21.07 3.73 9.48
C CYS A 109 20.30 4.55 10.53
N VAL A 110 18.98 4.51 10.51
CA VAL A 110 18.12 5.38 11.34
C VAL A 110 17.22 4.62 12.31
N LEU A 111 17.16 3.29 12.23
CA LEU A 111 16.42 2.42 13.15
C LEU A 111 17.36 1.37 13.74
N ASP A 112 17.17 1.05 15.02
CA ASP A 112 17.97 0.05 15.74
C ASP A 112 17.23 -1.29 15.87
N ASP A 113 15.91 -1.27 16.05
CA ASP A 113 15.11 -2.45 16.38
C ASP A 113 14.53 -3.13 15.13
N LEU A 114 13.87 -2.38 14.23
CA LEU A 114 13.19 -2.93 13.07
C LEU A 114 13.99 -2.73 11.79
N HIS A 115 14.60 -3.81 11.33
CA HIS A 115 15.35 -3.86 10.09
C HIS A 115 14.61 -4.64 9.01
N ALA A 116 15.09 -4.57 7.77
CA ALA A 116 14.63 -5.43 6.69
C ALA A 116 15.79 -5.89 5.80
N GLN A 117 15.62 -7.07 5.21
CA GLN A 117 16.55 -7.66 4.26
C GLN A 117 15.85 -7.88 2.93
N LEU A 118 16.55 -7.63 1.84
CA LEU A 118 16.04 -7.89 0.49
C LEU A 118 16.66 -9.15 -0.07
N ASP A 119 15.80 -10.06 -0.50
CA ASP A 119 16.14 -11.25 -1.28
C ASP A 119 15.45 -11.12 -2.65
N ALA A 120 16.22 -11.23 -3.74
CA ALA A 120 15.71 -11.07 -5.10
C ALA A 120 16.00 -12.31 -5.93
N SER A 121 14.96 -12.92 -6.47
CA SER A 121 15.01 -14.03 -7.41
C SER A 121 14.26 -13.70 -8.71
N ALA A 122 14.28 -14.62 -9.67
CA ALA A 122 13.49 -14.51 -10.89
C ALA A 122 11.98 -14.57 -10.65
N GLU A 123 11.56 -15.19 -9.54
CA GLU A 123 10.14 -15.44 -9.22
C GLU A 123 9.54 -14.34 -8.35
N ARG A 124 10.35 -13.74 -7.46
CA ARG A 124 9.91 -12.71 -6.51
C ARG A 124 11.06 -11.85 -6.02
N VAL A 125 10.72 -10.68 -5.49
CA VAL A 125 11.57 -9.90 -4.59
C VAL A 125 10.94 -9.94 -3.21
N ARG A 126 11.65 -10.42 -2.20
CA ARG A 126 11.18 -10.51 -0.82
C ARG A 126 11.82 -9.42 0.04
N LEU A 127 10.99 -8.68 0.75
CA LEU A 127 11.39 -7.81 1.86
C LEU A 127 11.08 -8.56 3.15
N ARG A 128 12.12 -9.13 3.81
CA ARG A 128 12.01 -9.82 5.09
C ARG A 128 12.28 -8.84 6.21
N PHE A 129 11.38 -8.74 7.16
CA PHE A 129 11.59 -7.95 8.37
C PHE A 129 12.36 -8.76 9.42
N VAL A 130 13.31 -8.10 10.07
CA VAL A 130 14.11 -8.65 11.16
C VAL A 130 13.97 -7.70 12.34
N HIS A 131 13.45 -8.20 13.44
CA HIS A 131 13.34 -7.44 14.67
C HIS A 131 14.41 -7.88 15.66
N ARG A 132 15.21 -6.95 16.17
CA ARG A 132 16.35 -7.21 17.05
C ARG A 132 16.02 -7.10 18.54
N ASN A 133 14.98 -6.36 18.88
CA ASN A 133 14.57 -6.13 20.25
C ASN A 133 13.43 -7.11 20.63
N SER A 134 13.77 -8.25 21.22
CA SER A 134 12.78 -9.26 21.61
C SER A 134 11.86 -8.83 22.75
N ALA A 135 12.24 -7.81 23.53
CA ALA A 135 11.45 -7.32 24.65
C ALA A 135 10.25 -6.49 24.19
N ASN A 136 10.28 -5.93 22.98
CA ASN A 136 9.20 -5.13 22.42
C ASN A 136 8.93 -5.54 20.97
N PRO A 137 8.23 -6.67 20.74
CA PRO A 137 7.94 -7.13 19.38
C PRO A 137 7.08 -6.11 18.62
N PRO A 138 7.35 -5.90 17.32
CA PRO A 138 6.61 -4.92 16.54
C PRO A 138 5.16 -5.33 16.34
N GLU A 139 4.26 -4.39 16.52
CA GLU A 139 2.86 -4.50 16.13
C GLU A 139 2.70 -4.30 14.61
N MET A 140 1.54 -4.68 14.06
CA MET A 140 1.26 -4.53 12.62
C MET A 140 1.47 -3.09 12.12
N PHE A 141 1.21 -2.10 12.95
CA PHE A 141 1.38 -0.69 12.60
C PHE A 141 2.86 -0.34 12.31
N ALA A 142 3.82 -0.94 13.03
CA ALA A 142 5.25 -0.73 12.77
C ALA A 142 5.68 -1.30 11.40
N TYR A 143 5.25 -2.54 11.10
CA TYR A 143 5.50 -3.13 9.78
C TYR A 143 4.88 -2.29 8.66
N ALA A 144 3.64 -1.83 8.85
CA ALA A 144 2.94 -1.01 7.88
C ALA A 144 3.61 0.35 7.67
N THR A 145 4.05 1.01 8.75
CA THR A 145 4.76 2.29 8.67
C THR A 145 6.08 2.14 7.91
N TYR A 146 6.90 1.15 8.29
CA TYR A 146 8.14 0.85 7.56
C TYR A 146 7.88 0.59 6.08
N PHE A 147 6.93 -0.31 5.81
CA PHE A 147 6.56 -0.69 4.46
C PHE A 147 6.10 0.50 3.61
N VAL A 148 5.18 1.31 4.13
CA VAL A 148 4.64 2.48 3.41
C VAL A 148 5.75 3.46 3.05
N ILE A 149 6.69 3.69 3.95
CA ILE A 149 7.83 4.59 3.72
C ILE A 149 8.69 4.08 2.54
N VAL A 150 9.20 2.85 2.59
CA VAL A 150 10.14 2.34 1.57
C VAL A 150 9.45 1.97 0.26
N TYR A 151 8.28 1.34 0.34
CA TYR A 151 7.48 0.96 -0.81
C TYR A 151 6.93 2.18 -1.54
N GLY A 152 6.49 3.16 -0.74
CA GLY A 152 5.95 4.39 -1.22
C GLY A 152 6.90 5.18 -2.08
N LEU A 153 8.02 5.39 -1.55
CA LEU A 153 9.11 6.05 -2.24
C LEU A 153 9.49 5.28 -3.52
N THR A 154 9.62 3.94 -3.43
CA THR A 154 10.01 3.13 -4.58
C THR A 154 8.99 3.19 -5.71
N CYS A 155 7.69 3.06 -5.40
CA CYS A 155 6.62 3.17 -6.39
C CYS A 155 6.58 4.55 -7.06
N TRP A 156 6.80 5.62 -6.28
CA TRP A 156 6.87 6.96 -6.83
C TRP A 156 8.09 7.10 -7.76
N LEU A 157 9.26 6.61 -7.36
CA LEU A 157 10.49 6.68 -8.14
C LEU A 157 10.36 6.01 -9.51
N ILE A 158 9.72 4.84 -9.59
CA ILE A 158 9.48 4.14 -10.87
C ILE A 158 8.20 4.56 -11.58
N GLY A 159 7.40 5.48 -10.98
CA GLY A 159 6.14 5.97 -11.55
C GLY A 159 5.04 4.91 -11.65
N ARG A 160 5.18 3.77 -10.99
CA ARG A 160 4.26 2.64 -11.06
C ARG A 160 4.06 2.01 -9.69
N ARG A 161 2.87 1.44 -9.48
CA ARG A 161 2.62 0.59 -8.33
C ARG A 161 3.26 -0.78 -8.55
N ILE A 162 3.96 -1.28 -7.54
CA ILE A 162 4.52 -2.63 -7.53
C ILE A 162 3.44 -3.59 -7.05
N PRO A 163 3.07 -4.63 -7.83
CA PRO A 163 2.16 -5.66 -7.34
C PRO A 163 2.77 -6.42 -6.16
N LEU A 164 1.95 -6.67 -5.14
CA LEU A 164 2.29 -7.48 -3.99
C LEU A 164 1.68 -8.86 -4.19
N LEU A 165 2.48 -9.90 -4.02
CA LEU A 165 2.08 -11.30 -4.23
C LEU A 165 1.55 -11.91 -2.95
N HIS A 166 2.26 -11.71 -1.83
CA HIS A 166 1.97 -12.28 -0.53
C HIS A 166 2.56 -11.42 0.58
N ALA A 167 1.93 -11.45 1.76
CA ALA A 167 2.48 -10.85 2.97
C ALA A 167 2.25 -11.79 4.17
N SER A 168 3.25 -11.89 5.04
CA SER A 168 3.25 -12.71 6.24
C SER A 168 3.79 -11.90 7.41
N PHE A 169 3.20 -12.05 8.59
CA PHE A 169 3.58 -11.30 9.78
C PHE A 169 3.56 -12.18 11.03
N ARG A 170 4.55 -11.99 11.89
CA ARG A 170 4.64 -12.67 13.19
C ARG A 170 3.66 -12.13 14.22
N CYS A 171 3.22 -10.89 14.06
CA CYS A 171 2.22 -10.31 14.95
C CYS A 171 0.85 -10.93 14.73
N GLY A 172 -0.01 -10.88 15.75
CA GLY A 172 -1.40 -11.31 15.66
C GLY A 172 -2.22 -10.43 14.71
N GLU A 173 -3.37 -10.95 14.28
CA GLU A 173 -4.28 -10.23 13.40
C GLU A 173 -4.79 -8.94 14.05
N PRO A 174 -4.56 -7.76 13.45
CA PRO A 174 -5.00 -6.48 14.01
C PRO A 174 -6.50 -6.26 13.80
N ARG A 175 -7.12 -5.44 14.65
CA ARG A 175 -8.54 -5.07 14.49
C ARG A 175 -8.85 -4.47 13.13
N ALA A 176 -7.97 -3.60 12.63
CA ALA A 176 -8.09 -2.94 11.33
C ALA A 176 -7.58 -3.80 10.15
N VAL A 177 -7.63 -5.13 10.23
CA VAL A 177 -7.06 -6.05 9.21
C VAL A 177 -7.49 -5.71 7.79
N HIS A 178 -8.73 -5.28 7.60
CA HIS A 178 -9.25 -4.91 6.29
C HIS A 178 -8.52 -3.71 5.66
N GLU A 179 -8.05 -2.75 6.46
CA GLU A 179 -7.24 -1.61 5.97
C GLU A 179 -5.84 -2.08 5.56
N TYR A 180 -5.25 -2.97 6.34
CA TYR A 180 -3.95 -3.55 5.99
C TYR A 180 -4.03 -4.42 4.74
N ARG A 181 -5.10 -5.20 4.54
CA ARG A 181 -5.34 -5.93 3.28
C ARG A 181 -5.48 -5.01 2.07
N LEU A 182 -6.07 -3.83 2.24
CA LEU A 182 -6.11 -2.80 1.19
C LEU A 182 -4.71 -2.20 0.91
N MET A 183 -3.89 -2.08 1.93
CA MET A 183 -2.53 -1.55 1.84
C MET A 183 -1.56 -2.56 1.20
N PHE A 184 -1.57 -3.78 1.66
CA PHE A 184 -0.69 -4.86 1.20
C PHE A 184 -1.34 -5.67 0.05
N CYS A 185 -2.00 -6.75 0.35
CA CYS A 185 -2.67 -7.64 -0.59
C CYS A 185 -3.73 -8.48 0.13
N ASP A 186 -4.57 -9.19 -0.64
CA ASP A 186 -5.60 -10.06 -0.08
C ASP A 186 -5.00 -11.33 0.56
N ASP A 187 -3.87 -11.84 0.02
CA ASP A 187 -3.12 -12.98 0.58
C ASP A 187 -2.15 -12.48 1.67
N MET A 188 -2.70 -12.27 2.84
CA MET A 188 -1.98 -11.78 4.02
C MET A 188 -2.26 -12.69 5.22
N ARG A 189 -1.19 -13.13 5.92
CA ARG A 189 -1.25 -14.06 7.05
C ARG A 189 -0.63 -13.44 8.28
N PHE A 190 -1.13 -13.86 9.44
CA PHE A 190 -0.68 -13.44 10.77
C PHE A 190 -0.29 -14.64 11.62
N ASP A 191 0.31 -14.40 12.78
CA ASP A 191 0.80 -15.43 13.70
C ASP A 191 1.77 -16.42 13.03
N GLU A 192 2.49 -15.95 12.02
CA GLU A 192 3.44 -16.74 11.24
C GLU A 192 4.86 -16.67 11.83
N PRO A 193 5.74 -17.63 11.54
CA PRO A 193 7.10 -17.65 12.08
C PRO A 193 7.99 -16.51 11.57
N ASP A 194 7.70 -15.96 10.38
CA ASP A 194 8.48 -14.92 9.73
C ASP A 194 7.58 -13.76 9.25
N SER A 195 8.14 -12.53 9.30
CA SER A 195 7.49 -11.35 8.73
C SER A 195 8.17 -10.98 7.40
N TYR A 196 7.40 -10.95 6.31
CA TYR A 196 7.90 -10.57 5.00
C TYR A 196 6.80 -10.11 4.05
N VAL A 197 7.18 -9.43 2.98
CA VAL A 197 6.32 -9.07 1.86
C VAL A 197 7.00 -9.49 0.56
N ASP A 198 6.28 -10.19 -0.29
CA ASP A 198 6.72 -10.62 -1.62
C ASP A 198 6.15 -9.69 -2.69
N PHE A 199 7.04 -9.21 -3.56
CA PHE A 199 6.73 -8.34 -4.69
C PHE A 199 6.87 -9.10 -6.01
N ASP A 200 6.05 -8.71 -6.99
CA ASP A 200 6.28 -9.08 -8.38
C ASP A 200 7.68 -8.58 -8.83
N PRO A 201 8.57 -9.47 -9.32
CA PRO A 201 9.93 -9.10 -9.68
C PRO A 201 10.02 -8.17 -10.90
N ALA A 202 8.96 -8.02 -11.68
CA ALA A 202 8.95 -7.18 -12.88
C ALA A 202 9.32 -5.70 -12.61
N PHE A 203 9.12 -5.22 -11.36
CA PHE A 203 9.52 -3.85 -11.01
C PHE A 203 11.04 -3.68 -10.89
N ALA A 204 11.78 -4.75 -10.61
CA ALA A 204 13.19 -4.71 -10.26
C ALA A 204 14.04 -4.00 -11.33
N ALA A 205 13.72 -4.24 -12.61
CA ALA A 205 14.43 -3.66 -13.75
C ALA A 205 13.88 -2.31 -14.20
N LEU A 206 12.72 -1.85 -13.70
CA LEU A 206 12.12 -0.59 -14.14
C LEU A 206 13.04 0.60 -13.84
N PRO A 207 13.26 1.52 -14.78
CA PRO A 207 14.10 2.69 -14.57
C PRO A 207 13.44 3.68 -13.59
N ILE A 208 14.27 4.50 -12.94
CA ILE A 208 13.79 5.67 -12.21
C ILE A 208 13.33 6.72 -13.21
N VAL A 209 12.09 7.19 -13.06
CA VAL A 209 11.47 8.19 -13.96
C VAL A 209 11.35 9.57 -13.31
N GLN A 210 11.72 9.68 -12.02
CA GLN A 210 11.68 10.94 -11.28
C GLN A 210 13.01 11.68 -11.35
N THR A 211 12.93 12.98 -11.08
CA THR A 211 14.07 13.90 -11.12
C THR A 211 14.11 14.76 -9.87
N ALA A 212 15.19 15.52 -9.66
CA ALA A 212 15.28 16.49 -8.57
C ALA A 212 14.15 17.54 -8.62
N GLN A 213 13.67 17.91 -9.83
CA GLN A 213 12.56 18.84 -9.98
C GLN A 213 11.23 18.24 -9.53
N THR A 214 10.98 16.95 -9.79
CA THR A 214 9.75 16.25 -9.36
C THR A 214 9.80 15.83 -7.90
N LEU A 215 11.00 15.70 -7.30
CA LEU A 215 11.17 15.35 -5.89
C LEU A 215 10.62 16.44 -4.96
N LYS A 216 10.86 17.71 -5.27
CA LYS A 216 10.43 18.82 -4.41
C LYS A 216 8.92 18.86 -4.17
N PRO A 217 8.03 18.83 -5.19
CA PRO A 217 6.60 18.76 -4.96
C PRO A 217 6.15 17.46 -4.29
N PHE A 218 6.80 16.31 -4.58
CA PHE A 218 6.50 15.05 -3.91
C PHE A 218 6.73 15.14 -2.40
N LEU A 219 7.89 15.66 -1.97
CA LEU A 219 8.22 15.83 -0.55
C LEU A 219 7.30 16.82 0.16
N ARG A 220 6.90 17.91 -0.50
CA ARG A 220 5.95 18.87 0.06
C ARG A 220 4.61 18.23 0.38
N ASP A 221 4.14 17.30 -0.47
CA ASP A 221 2.85 16.64 -0.33
C ASP A 221 2.95 15.30 0.42
N ALA A 222 4.16 14.87 0.85
CA ALA A 222 4.37 13.67 1.63
C ALA A 222 3.86 13.85 3.08
N PRO A 223 3.38 12.78 3.73
CA PRO A 223 3.15 11.43 3.22
C PRO A 223 1.83 11.28 2.47
N ALA A 224 0.95 12.29 2.43
CA ALA A 224 -0.38 12.22 1.79
C ALA A 224 -0.31 11.77 0.32
N SER A 225 0.76 12.12 -0.39
CA SER A 225 0.96 11.79 -1.81
C SER A 225 1.11 10.28 -2.08
N PHE A 226 1.53 9.49 -1.08
CA PHE A 226 1.75 8.05 -1.27
C PHE A 226 0.84 7.16 -0.40
N ILE A 227 0.33 7.62 0.73
CA ILE A 227 -0.59 6.86 1.58
C ILE A 227 -1.82 6.40 0.77
N VAL A 228 -2.42 7.26 -0.04
CA VAL A 228 -3.63 6.95 -0.81
C VAL A 228 -3.35 6.10 -2.04
N LYS A 229 -2.21 6.28 -2.69
CA LYS A 229 -1.84 5.54 -3.89
C LYS A 229 -1.62 4.04 -3.62
N TYR A 230 -1.45 3.66 -2.34
CA TYR A 230 -1.17 2.27 -1.91
C TYR A 230 -2.40 1.42 -1.66
N ARG A 231 -3.60 1.97 -1.71
CA ARG A 231 -4.82 1.15 -1.76
C ARG A 231 -4.84 0.38 -3.07
N ASN A 232 -4.75 -0.95 -2.98
CA ASN A 232 -4.63 -1.84 -4.13
C ASN A 232 -5.72 -1.57 -5.19
N PRO A 233 -5.46 -0.90 -6.33
CA PRO A 233 -6.45 -0.76 -7.39
C PRO A 233 -6.64 -2.07 -8.15
N HIS A 234 -5.75 -3.08 -7.98
CA HIS A 234 -5.86 -4.36 -8.65
C HIS A 234 -6.86 -5.30 -7.98
N ALA A 235 -7.10 -5.21 -6.67
CA ALA A 235 -8.19 -5.98 -6.04
C ALA A 235 -9.56 -5.67 -6.68
N LEU A 236 -9.77 -4.43 -7.14
CA LEU A 236 -10.97 -4.04 -7.90
C LEU A 236 -10.80 -4.19 -9.42
N GLY A 237 -9.65 -3.80 -9.96
CA GLY A 237 -9.36 -3.87 -11.40
C GLY A 237 -9.24 -5.30 -11.92
N GLU A 238 -8.63 -6.21 -11.17
CA GLU A 238 -8.58 -7.63 -11.55
C GLU A 238 -9.93 -8.33 -11.37
N ARG A 239 -10.68 -8.03 -10.31
CA ARG A 239 -12.06 -8.54 -10.15
C ARG A 239 -12.98 -8.03 -11.25
N VAL A 240 -12.82 -6.79 -11.70
CA VAL A 240 -13.56 -6.24 -12.85
C VAL A 240 -13.08 -6.87 -14.17
N ARG A 241 -11.78 -7.07 -14.37
CA ARG A 241 -11.23 -7.74 -15.55
C ARG A 241 -11.55 -9.23 -15.56
N ALA A 242 -11.51 -9.93 -14.43
CA ALA A 242 -11.93 -11.31 -14.30
C ALA A 242 -13.44 -11.45 -14.60
N ARG A 243 -14.29 -10.55 -14.08
CA ARG A 243 -15.72 -10.51 -14.43
C ARG A 243 -15.98 -10.14 -15.89
N ALA A 244 -15.16 -9.28 -16.49
CA ALA A 244 -15.26 -8.94 -17.91
C ALA A 244 -14.83 -10.11 -18.80
N ARG A 245 -13.84 -10.91 -18.40
CA ARG A 245 -13.42 -12.12 -19.10
C ARG A 245 -14.39 -13.30 -18.94
N CYS A 246 -15.10 -13.37 -17.82
CA CYS A 246 -16.15 -14.39 -17.58
C CYS A 246 -17.52 -14.01 -18.14
N ARG A 247 -17.66 -12.87 -18.82
CA ARG A 247 -18.91 -12.50 -19.48
C ARG A 247 -18.99 -13.28 -20.81
N PRO A 248 -19.96 -14.19 -20.98
CA PRO A 248 -20.12 -14.89 -22.25
C PRO A 248 -20.30 -13.87 -23.38
N PRO A 249 -19.79 -14.13 -24.60
CA PRO A 249 -19.98 -13.24 -25.72
C PRO A 249 -21.47 -12.99 -25.91
N ARG A 250 -21.87 -11.71 -25.93
CA ARG A 250 -23.26 -11.33 -26.22
C ARG A 250 -23.64 -11.99 -27.53
N GLY A 251 -24.61 -12.90 -27.48
CA GLY A 251 -25.09 -13.62 -28.64
C GLY A 251 -25.37 -12.65 -29.80
N ARG A 252 -24.83 -12.97 -30.97
CA ARG A 252 -25.20 -12.29 -32.20
C ARG A 252 -26.71 -12.32 -32.33
N PRO A 253 -27.38 -11.24 -32.75
CA PRO A 253 -28.80 -11.27 -33.05
C PRO A 253 -29.04 -12.36 -34.13
N ARG A 254 -29.96 -13.27 -33.83
CA ARG A 254 -30.42 -14.27 -34.79
C ARG A 254 -30.93 -13.51 -36.01
N ALA A 255 -30.26 -13.72 -37.15
CA ALA A 255 -30.78 -13.31 -38.44
C ALA A 255 -32.17 -13.93 -38.67
N ARG A 256 -33.14 -13.09 -38.91
CA ARG A 256 -34.51 -13.53 -39.35
C ARG A 256 -34.34 -14.34 -40.66
N SER A 257 -34.76 -15.58 -40.63
CA SER A 257 -34.92 -16.41 -41.81
C SER A 257 -35.97 -15.82 -42.72
N PRO A 258 -35.74 -15.57 -44.00
CA PRO A 258 -36.80 -15.24 -44.94
C PRO A 258 -37.67 -16.48 -45.19
N ARG A 259 -38.93 -16.31 -45.02
CA ARG A 259 -39.94 -17.32 -45.41
C ARG A 259 -39.98 -17.46 -46.93
N GLY A 260 -40.05 -18.68 -47.42
CA GLY A 260 -40.65 -19.05 -48.67
C GLY A 260 -39.71 -19.38 -49.84
N CYS A 261 -39.45 -20.66 -50.04
CA CYS A 261 -39.33 -21.27 -51.36
C CYS A 261 -39.70 -22.75 -51.25
N THR A 262 -40.89 -23.06 -51.72
CA THR A 262 -41.35 -24.41 -51.99
C THR A 262 -40.66 -24.93 -53.24
N TRP A 263 -40.01 -26.11 -53.14
CA TRP A 263 -39.58 -26.90 -54.30
C TRP A 263 -40.26 -28.26 -54.30
N PRO A 264 -40.69 -28.76 -55.46
CA PRO A 264 -41.50 -29.94 -55.57
C PRO A 264 -40.66 -31.22 -55.44
N ARG A 265 -41.28 -32.22 -54.82
CA ARG A 265 -40.77 -33.62 -54.73
C ARG A 265 -40.66 -34.23 -56.12
N ARG A 266 -39.50 -34.68 -56.56
CA ARG A 266 -39.36 -35.66 -57.62
C ARG A 266 -39.16 -37.05 -57.02
N ARG A 267 -40.09 -37.99 -57.41
CA ARG A 267 -39.99 -39.41 -57.23
C ARG A 267 -38.94 -39.94 -58.22
N CYS A 268 -38.11 -40.85 -57.81
CA CYS A 268 -37.50 -41.94 -58.60
C CYS A 268 -37.37 -43.06 -57.58
N GLY A 269 -37.93 -44.21 -57.73
CA GLY A 269 -38.12 -45.12 -58.86
C GLY A 269 -36.97 -46.15 -58.79
N ALA A 270 -37.36 -47.34 -58.32
CA ALA A 270 -36.53 -48.50 -58.12
C ALA A 270 -35.83 -48.96 -59.42
N SER A 271 -34.61 -49.47 -59.30
CA SER A 271 -34.13 -50.73 -59.82
C SER A 271 -32.86 -51.12 -59.05
#